data_c2483dc0818d167350a29f5da0cb70d7
#
_entry.id   c2483dc0818d167350a29f5da0cb70d7
#
_cell.length_a   1.000
_cell.length_b   1.000
_cell.length_c   1.000
_cell.angle_alpha   90.00
_cell.angle_beta   90.00
_cell.angle_gamma   90.00
#
_symmetry.space_group_name_H-M   'P 1'
#
loop_
_entity.id
_entity.type
_entity.pdbx_description
1 polymer ?
#
loop_
_entity_poly.entity_id
_entity_poly.type
_entity_poly.pdbx_seq_one_letter_code
_entity_poly.pdbx_strand_id
1 'polypeptide(L)'
;ECMDYAFQSGCFLFLLDGYDEISTDKKDAFLRKFERFCDRFPDNYFIVSSRPYSEFVEFQRFSVLTLCNLSKEQALSLVNKIEFDIEIKQRFLEALDKKLYKRHQSFASNPLLLNIMLLTFDNYAEIPEKLHLFYANAFETLYSKHDATKSGFRRELKCGLSYDAFKKTFAQFCFITYYQGKIELTHDEVVTILGKIGARMVGFNPQNYIFDLVNSICVLYKDGLNYKFTHRSFQEYFAAIFLKELPDQDMGKIGTSLVKKDYYQSAHDSVFPMLY
;
A
#
# COMPACT_ATOMS: atom_id res chain seq x y z
N GLU A 1 11.66 -35.82 -17.42
CA GLU A 1 11.26 -36.38 -18.74
C GLU A 1 9.77 -36.19 -19.01
N CYS A 2 8.82 -36.64 -18.16
CA CYS A 2 7.37 -36.45 -18.41
C CYS A 2 6.96 -34.96 -18.47
N MET A 3 7.47 -34.13 -17.58
CA MET A 3 7.21 -32.65 -17.56
C MET A 3 7.78 -31.97 -18.81
N ASP A 4 8.99 -32.36 -19.24
CA ASP A 4 9.59 -31.76 -20.43
C ASP A 4 8.76 -32.11 -21.68
N TYR A 5 8.29 -33.34 -21.79
CA TYR A 5 7.42 -33.77 -22.88
C TYR A 5 6.08 -32.98 -22.87
N ALA A 6 5.50 -32.81 -21.69
CA ALA A 6 4.29 -32.01 -21.56
C ALA A 6 4.52 -30.56 -22.01
N PHE A 7 5.62 -29.89 -21.59
CA PHE A 7 5.93 -28.53 -21.99
C PHE A 7 6.22 -28.37 -23.48
N GLN A 8 6.73 -29.43 -24.14
CA GLN A 8 6.91 -29.41 -25.60
C GLN A 8 5.60 -29.41 -26.38
N SER A 9 4.48 -29.77 -25.73
CA SER A 9 3.17 -29.77 -26.40
C SER A 9 2.64 -28.36 -26.73
N GLY A 10 3.22 -27.31 -26.16
CA GLY A 10 2.79 -25.91 -26.38
C GLY A 10 1.41 -25.57 -25.83
N CYS A 11 0.87 -26.39 -24.92
CA CYS A 11 -0.49 -26.23 -24.38
C CYS A 11 -0.56 -25.49 -23.05
N PHE A 12 0.56 -24.95 -22.55
CA PHE A 12 0.62 -24.34 -21.24
C PHE A 12 0.59 -22.82 -21.29
N LEU A 13 -0.07 -22.24 -20.29
CA LEU A 13 0.03 -20.85 -19.91
C LEU A 13 0.75 -20.76 -18.58
N PHE A 14 1.96 -20.21 -18.57
CA PHE A 14 2.75 -19.99 -17.36
C PHE A 14 2.45 -18.61 -16.80
N LEU A 15 1.96 -18.58 -15.56
CA LEU A 15 1.66 -17.34 -14.84
C LEU A 15 2.70 -17.17 -13.73
N LEU A 16 3.57 -16.19 -13.86
CA LEU A 16 4.58 -15.85 -12.87
C LEU A 16 4.18 -14.51 -12.22
N ASP A 17 3.80 -14.56 -10.96
CA ASP A 17 3.38 -13.39 -10.22
C ASP A 17 4.53 -12.84 -9.36
N GLY A 18 4.67 -11.51 -9.31
CA GLY A 18 5.57 -10.84 -8.40
C GLY A 18 7.06 -10.86 -8.79
N TYR A 19 7.42 -10.58 -10.05
CA TYR A 19 8.83 -10.48 -10.44
C TYR A 19 9.63 -9.47 -9.62
N ASP A 20 9.01 -8.36 -9.20
CA ASP A 20 9.62 -7.35 -8.33
C ASP A 20 9.97 -7.89 -6.93
N GLU A 21 9.37 -9.00 -6.50
CA GLU A 21 9.64 -9.64 -5.20
C GLU A 21 10.95 -10.45 -5.18
N ILE A 22 11.55 -10.69 -6.33
CA ILE A 22 12.83 -11.37 -6.43
C ILE A 22 13.92 -10.41 -5.94
N SER A 23 14.74 -10.87 -4.98
CA SER A 23 15.85 -10.09 -4.47
C SER A 23 16.83 -9.70 -5.59
N THR A 24 17.35 -8.47 -5.54
CA THR A 24 18.15 -7.87 -6.62
C THR A 24 19.35 -8.75 -7.02
N ASP A 25 20.02 -9.39 -6.06
CA ASP A 25 21.14 -10.31 -6.29
C ASP A 25 20.77 -11.58 -7.08
N LYS A 26 19.49 -11.94 -7.14
CA LYS A 26 18.98 -13.13 -7.82
C LYS A 26 18.26 -12.82 -9.13
N LYS A 27 17.93 -11.55 -9.39
CA LYS A 27 17.16 -11.16 -10.59
C LYS A 27 17.86 -11.59 -11.88
N ASP A 28 19.14 -11.31 -12.04
CA ASP A 28 19.91 -11.69 -13.24
C ASP A 28 19.97 -13.20 -13.45
N ALA A 29 20.14 -13.95 -12.35
CA ALA A 29 20.18 -15.40 -12.43
C ALA A 29 18.79 -15.98 -12.79
N PHE A 30 17.74 -15.41 -12.26
CA PHE A 30 16.37 -15.76 -12.60
C PHE A 30 16.07 -15.48 -14.07
N LEU A 31 16.40 -14.25 -14.53
CA LEU A 31 16.13 -13.81 -15.90
C LEU A 31 16.80 -14.74 -16.92
N ARG A 32 18.09 -15.02 -16.75
CA ARG A 32 18.83 -15.96 -17.64
C ARG A 32 18.23 -17.36 -17.67
N LYS A 33 17.75 -17.88 -16.51
CA LYS A 33 17.11 -19.19 -16.45
C LYS A 33 15.73 -19.16 -17.09
N PHE A 34 14.99 -18.10 -16.88
CA PHE A 34 13.65 -17.92 -17.41
C PHE A 34 13.67 -17.76 -18.94
N GLU A 35 14.58 -16.98 -19.47
CA GLU A 35 14.78 -16.85 -20.92
C GLU A 35 15.13 -18.20 -21.57
N ARG A 36 16.06 -18.95 -20.96
CA ARG A 36 16.37 -20.31 -21.44
C ARG A 36 15.17 -21.26 -21.38
N PHE A 37 14.32 -21.09 -20.40
CA PHE A 37 13.09 -21.88 -20.30
C PHE A 37 12.11 -21.50 -21.41
N CYS A 38 11.93 -20.22 -21.68
CA CYS A 38 11.11 -19.74 -22.81
C CYS A 38 11.69 -20.21 -24.16
N ASP A 39 13.03 -20.21 -24.32
CA ASP A 39 13.70 -20.73 -25.53
C ASP A 39 13.48 -22.21 -25.73
N ARG A 40 13.50 -22.97 -24.65
CA ARG A 40 13.33 -24.43 -24.70
C ARG A 40 11.89 -24.83 -25.01
N PHE A 41 10.91 -23.99 -24.65
CA PHE A 41 9.48 -24.28 -24.79
C PHE A 41 8.71 -23.13 -25.43
N PRO A 42 9.08 -22.73 -26.68
CA PRO A 42 8.63 -21.48 -27.30
C PRO A 42 7.15 -21.44 -27.65
N ASP A 43 6.50 -22.59 -27.78
CA ASP A 43 5.10 -22.73 -28.19
C ASP A 43 4.11 -22.50 -27.03
N ASN A 44 4.61 -22.24 -25.81
CA ASN A 44 3.79 -21.94 -24.66
C ASN A 44 3.61 -20.42 -24.45
N TYR A 45 2.62 -20.07 -23.65
CA TYR A 45 2.37 -18.69 -23.27
C TYR A 45 2.96 -18.38 -21.89
N PHE A 46 3.54 -17.20 -21.75
CA PHE A 46 4.17 -16.72 -20.51
C PHE A 46 3.62 -15.35 -20.17
N ILE A 47 3.09 -15.20 -18.95
CA ILE A 47 2.67 -13.93 -18.38
C ILE A 47 3.44 -13.72 -17.09
N VAL A 48 4.11 -12.58 -16.98
CA VAL A 48 4.85 -12.17 -15.79
C VAL A 48 4.23 -10.90 -15.25
N SER A 49 3.79 -10.91 -13.99
CA SER A 49 3.34 -9.70 -13.33
C SER A 49 4.48 -9.08 -12.53
N SER A 50 4.46 -7.76 -12.43
CA SER A 50 5.39 -6.98 -11.62
C SER A 50 4.83 -5.60 -11.38
N ARG A 51 5.32 -4.92 -10.37
CA ARG A 51 5.10 -3.47 -10.23
C ARG A 51 5.83 -2.72 -11.33
N PRO A 52 5.44 -1.47 -11.64
CA PRO A 52 6.16 -0.63 -12.60
C PRO A 52 7.62 -0.51 -12.20
N TYR A 53 8.51 -0.96 -13.08
CA TYR A 53 9.94 -1.03 -12.83
C TYR A 53 10.73 -0.55 -14.04
N SER A 54 11.80 0.21 -13.84
CA SER A 54 12.62 0.75 -14.92
C SER A 54 13.47 -0.29 -15.65
N GLU A 55 13.60 -1.49 -15.11
CA GLU A 55 14.50 -2.53 -15.59
C GLU A 55 13.85 -3.56 -16.51
N PHE A 56 12.61 -3.35 -16.98
CA PHE A 56 11.98 -4.23 -17.99
C PHE A 56 12.69 -4.20 -19.36
N VAL A 57 13.67 -3.35 -19.54
CA VAL A 57 14.52 -3.31 -20.75
C VAL A 57 15.18 -4.65 -21.04
N GLU A 58 15.40 -5.48 -20.03
CA GLU A 58 16.01 -6.80 -20.14
C GLU A 58 15.07 -7.88 -20.70
N PHE A 59 13.73 -7.65 -20.64
CA PHE A 59 12.73 -8.58 -21.18
C PHE A 59 12.44 -8.34 -22.67
N GLN A 60 13.45 -8.43 -23.51
CA GLN A 60 13.37 -8.08 -24.96
C GLN A 60 12.32 -8.90 -25.73
N ARG A 61 11.92 -10.06 -25.24
CA ARG A 61 10.92 -10.95 -25.86
C ARG A 61 9.50 -10.67 -25.43
N PHE A 62 9.33 -9.91 -24.35
CA PHE A 62 8.03 -9.66 -23.77
C PHE A 62 7.47 -8.32 -24.19
N SER A 63 6.18 -8.31 -24.48
CA SER A 63 5.44 -7.05 -24.62
C SER A 63 5.08 -6.55 -23.21
N VAL A 64 5.49 -5.35 -22.88
CA VAL A 64 5.13 -4.72 -21.60
C VAL A 64 3.74 -4.10 -21.70
N LEU A 65 2.83 -4.55 -20.84
CA LEU A 65 1.49 -4.02 -20.71
C LEU A 65 1.34 -3.34 -19.36
N THR A 66 0.73 -2.18 -19.32
CA THR A 66 0.44 -1.48 -18.05
C THR A 66 -1.05 -1.63 -17.73
N LEU A 67 -1.35 -2.08 -16.50
CA LEU A 67 -2.72 -2.11 -16.00
C LEU A 67 -3.22 -0.68 -15.79
N CYS A 68 -4.32 -0.33 -16.46
CA CYS A 68 -4.97 0.95 -16.29
C CYS A 68 -5.76 1.00 -14.98
N ASN A 69 -5.97 2.23 -14.49
CA ASN A 69 -6.91 2.47 -13.41
C ASN A 69 -8.33 2.04 -13.82
N LEU A 70 -9.15 1.66 -12.84
CA LEU A 70 -10.54 1.28 -13.07
C LEU A 70 -11.32 2.46 -13.65
N SER A 71 -12.12 2.20 -14.70
CA SER A 71 -13.18 3.11 -15.08
C SER A 71 -14.29 3.13 -14.01
N LYS A 72 -15.21 4.09 -14.11
CA LYS A 72 -16.37 4.15 -13.21
C LYS A 72 -17.21 2.87 -13.25
N GLU A 73 -17.45 2.34 -14.45
CA GLU A 73 -18.21 1.12 -14.67
C GLU A 73 -17.50 -0.09 -14.07
N GLN A 74 -16.18 -0.15 -14.20
CA GLN A 74 -15.37 -1.21 -13.60
C GLN A 74 -15.34 -1.12 -12.08
N ALA A 75 -15.26 0.10 -11.52
CA ALA A 75 -15.33 0.33 -10.08
C ALA A 75 -16.69 -0.13 -9.51
N LEU A 76 -17.82 0.24 -10.15
CA LEU A 76 -19.14 -0.22 -9.78
C LEU A 76 -19.27 -1.75 -9.88
N SER A 77 -18.74 -2.34 -10.96
CA SER A 77 -18.74 -3.79 -11.15
C SER A 77 -17.91 -4.51 -10.08
N LEU A 78 -16.77 -3.97 -9.69
CA LEU A 78 -15.95 -4.53 -8.61
C LEU A 78 -16.72 -4.53 -7.29
N VAL A 79 -17.29 -3.39 -6.90
CA VAL A 79 -18.09 -3.30 -5.64
C VAL A 79 -19.25 -4.28 -5.63
N ASN A 80 -19.94 -4.46 -6.76
CA ASN A 80 -21.04 -5.44 -6.87
C ASN A 80 -20.58 -6.87 -6.58
N LYS A 81 -19.34 -7.24 -6.93
CA LYS A 81 -18.79 -8.59 -6.72
C LYS A 81 -18.30 -8.83 -5.29
N ILE A 82 -18.07 -7.78 -4.51
CA ILE A 82 -17.60 -7.92 -3.12
C ILE A 82 -18.75 -8.46 -2.26
N GLU A 83 -18.45 -9.47 -1.46
CA GLU A 83 -19.34 -9.93 -0.41
C GLU A 83 -19.39 -8.91 0.73
N PHE A 84 -20.49 -8.22 0.88
CA PHE A 84 -20.68 -7.16 1.86
C PHE A 84 -22.17 -7.05 2.24
N ASP A 85 -22.47 -6.34 3.32
CA ASP A 85 -23.86 -6.03 3.67
C ASP A 85 -24.59 -5.40 2.48
N ILE A 86 -25.78 -5.94 2.18
CA ILE A 86 -26.52 -5.59 0.96
C ILE A 86 -26.98 -4.14 0.98
N GLU A 87 -27.49 -3.66 2.13
CA GLU A 87 -28.02 -2.30 2.25
C GLU A 87 -26.92 -1.26 2.15
N ILE A 88 -25.81 -1.48 2.88
CA ILE A 88 -24.63 -0.60 2.84
C ILE A 88 -24.03 -0.57 1.45
N LYS A 89 -23.90 -1.74 0.82
CA LYS A 89 -23.35 -1.86 -0.54
C LYS A 89 -24.19 -1.10 -1.56
N GLN A 90 -25.52 -1.20 -1.50
CA GLN A 90 -26.42 -0.47 -2.40
C GLN A 90 -26.30 1.05 -2.22
N ARG A 91 -26.30 1.53 -0.97
CA ARG A 91 -26.10 2.95 -0.66
C ARG A 91 -24.73 3.47 -1.14
N PHE A 92 -23.70 2.66 -0.96
CA PHE A 92 -22.37 3.01 -1.45
C PHE A 92 -22.29 3.06 -2.99
N LEU A 93 -22.90 2.08 -3.68
CA LEU A 93 -22.96 2.05 -5.14
C LEU A 93 -23.68 3.29 -5.69
N GLU A 94 -24.81 3.68 -5.10
CA GLU A 94 -25.49 4.91 -5.50
C GLU A 94 -24.63 6.16 -5.27
N ALA A 95 -23.96 6.25 -4.13
CA ALA A 95 -23.06 7.37 -3.83
C ALA A 95 -21.86 7.39 -4.78
N LEU A 96 -21.28 6.21 -5.08
CA LEU A 96 -20.17 6.05 -6.00
C LEU A 96 -20.54 6.50 -7.41
N ASP A 97 -21.70 6.06 -7.88
CA ASP A 97 -22.21 6.42 -9.22
C ASP A 97 -22.51 7.92 -9.34
N LYS A 98 -23.20 8.51 -8.36
CA LYS A 98 -23.67 9.90 -8.42
C LYS A 98 -22.56 10.92 -8.22
N LYS A 99 -21.64 10.70 -7.26
CA LYS A 99 -20.66 11.74 -6.87
C LYS A 99 -19.26 11.25 -6.49
N LEU A 100 -19.13 10.12 -5.77
CA LEU A 100 -17.86 9.77 -5.14
C LEU A 100 -16.77 9.42 -6.16
N TYR A 101 -17.13 8.72 -7.26
CA TYR A 101 -16.14 8.39 -8.29
C TYR A 101 -15.49 9.64 -8.88
N LYS A 102 -16.27 10.63 -9.25
CA LYS A 102 -15.75 11.88 -9.83
C LYS A 102 -14.94 12.69 -8.82
N ARG A 103 -15.40 12.73 -7.55
CA ARG A 103 -14.80 13.53 -6.48
C ARG A 103 -13.50 12.92 -5.96
N HIS A 104 -13.45 11.60 -5.89
CA HIS A 104 -12.31 10.83 -5.35
C HIS A 104 -11.77 9.84 -6.39
N GLN A 105 -11.57 10.31 -7.63
CA GLN A 105 -11.22 9.44 -8.74
C GLN A 105 -9.93 8.64 -8.49
N SER A 106 -8.89 9.26 -7.91
CA SER A 106 -7.63 8.58 -7.58
C SER A 106 -7.79 7.40 -6.62
N PHE A 107 -8.81 7.45 -5.76
CA PHE A 107 -9.17 6.35 -4.85
C PHE A 107 -10.10 5.35 -5.51
N ALA A 108 -11.19 5.86 -6.07
CA ALA A 108 -12.24 5.03 -6.64
C ALA A 108 -11.77 4.23 -7.86
N SER A 109 -10.72 4.68 -8.54
CA SER A 109 -10.11 3.98 -9.67
C SER A 109 -9.04 2.95 -9.27
N ASN A 110 -8.66 2.90 -8.00
CA ASN A 110 -7.74 1.90 -7.46
C ASN A 110 -8.53 0.83 -6.68
N PRO A 111 -8.41 -0.47 -7.02
CA PRO A 111 -9.20 -1.53 -6.40
C PRO A 111 -9.06 -1.60 -4.87
N LEU A 112 -7.85 -1.44 -4.34
CA LEU A 112 -7.59 -1.50 -2.91
C LEU A 112 -8.21 -0.30 -2.19
N LEU A 113 -7.99 0.92 -2.70
CA LEU A 113 -8.53 2.14 -2.09
C LEU A 113 -10.05 2.20 -2.19
N LEU A 114 -10.63 1.67 -3.26
CA LEU A 114 -12.08 1.52 -3.41
C LEU A 114 -12.66 0.60 -2.32
N ASN A 115 -11.98 -0.50 -2.01
CA ASN A 115 -12.37 -1.37 -0.90
C ASN A 115 -12.30 -0.63 0.46
N ILE A 116 -11.24 0.13 0.68
CA ILE A 116 -11.11 0.96 1.90
C ILE A 116 -12.23 2.02 1.95
N MET A 117 -12.60 2.61 0.81
CA MET A 117 -13.75 3.53 0.74
C MET A 117 -15.06 2.86 1.15
N LEU A 118 -15.32 1.63 0.66
CA LEU A 118 -16.51 0.86 1.06
C LEU A 118 -16.52 0.58 2.57
N LEU A 119 -15.39 0.13 3.11
CA LEU A 119 -15.22 -0.12 4.53
C LEU A 119 -15.41 1.15 5.38
N THR A 120 -14.92 2.30 4.91
CA THR A 120 -15.08 3.58 5.58
C THR A 120 -16.51 4.08 5.52
N PHE A 121 -17.18 3.88 4.38
CA PHE A 121 -18.59 4.23 4.21
C PHE A 121 -19.52 3.43 5.15
N ASP A 122 -19.19 2.18 5.41
CA ASP A 122 -19.90 1.34 6.39
C ASP A 122 -19.88 1.97 7.80
N ASN A 123 -18.73 2.48 8.21
CA ASN A 123 -18.59 3.06 9.55
C ASN A 123 -19.19 4.47 9.70
N TYR A 124 -19.08 5.29 8.65
CA TYR A 124 -19.41 6.72 8.73
C TYR A 124 -20.59 7.14 7.87
N ALA A 125 -21.19 6.22 7.09
CA ALA A 125 -22.27 6.44 6.14
C ALA A 125 -22.00 7.52 5.06
N GLU A 126 -20.87 8.22 5.12
CA GLU A 126 -20.43 9.22 4.16
C GLU A 126 -18.92 9.20 3.99
N ILE A 127 -18.43 9.57 2.81
CA ILE A 127 -17.01 9.80 2.54
C ILE A 127 -16.76 11.30 2.61
N PRO A 128 -15.87 11.77 3.50
CA PRO A 128 -15.56 13.18 3.63
C PRO A 128 -15.05 13.79 2.32
N GLU A 129 -15.41 15.04 2.08
CA GLU A 129 -14.91 15.78 0.91
C GLU A 129 -13.43 16.09 0.98
N LYS A 130 -12.95 16.40 2.19
CA LYS A 130 -11.55 16.72 2.43
C LYS A 130 -10.73 15.44 2.55
N LEU A 131 -9.66 15.39 1.78
CA LEU A 131 -8.79 14.22 1.66
C LEU A 131 -8.20 13.78 3.01
N HIS A 132 -7.76 14.72 3.83
CA HIS A 132 -7.20 14.41 5.15
C HIS A 132 -8.22 13.77 6.11
N LEU A 133 -9.50 14.17 6.03
CA LEU A 133 -10.57 13.55 6.82
C LEU A 133 -10.86 12.14 6.33
N PHE A 134 -10.80 11.91 5.02
CA PHE A 134 -10.93 10.56 4.47
C PHE A 134 -9.85 9.62 5.01
N TYR A 135 -8.56 10.04 4.99
CA TYR A 135 -7.48 9.20 5.53
C TYR A 135 -7.59 8.97 7.02
N ALA A 136 -8.04 9.98 7.78
CA ALA A 136 -8.31 9.83 9.20
C ALA A 136 -9.34 8.72 9.45
N ASN A 137 -10.50 8.81 8.77
CA ASN A 137 -11.58 7.84 8.90
C ASN A 137 -11.18 6.46 8.38
N ALA A 138 -10.42 6.40 7.28
CA ALA A 138 -9.91 5.16 6.72
C ALA A 138 -8.98 4.43 7.71
N PHE A 139 -8.04 5.15 8.32
CA PHE A 139 -7.14 4.58 9.32
C PHE A 139 -7.90 4.12 10.57
N GLU A 140 -8.82 4.93 11.07
CA GLU A 140 -9.67 4.56 12.21
C GLU A 140 -10.51 3.32 11.91
N THR A 141 -11.05 3.23 10.70
CA THR A 141 -11.78 2.04 10.24
C THR A 141 -10.89 0.80 10.22
N LEU A 142 -9.69 0.89 9.64
CA LEU A 142 -8.74 -0.22 9.59
C LEU A 142 -8.31 -0.65 11.00
N TYR A 143 -8.10 0.32 11.89
CA TYR A 143 -7.76 0.08 13.29
C TYR A 143 -8.91 -0.60 14.05
N SER A 144 -10.15 -0.09 13.91
CA SER A 144 -11.33 -0.59 14.61
C SER A 144 -11.82 -1.94 14.09
N LYS A 145 -11.70 -2.20 12.79
CA LYS A 145 -12.09 -3.50 12.20
C LYS A 145 -11.18 -4.64 12.63
N HIS A 146 -9.96 -4.34 13.02
CA HIS A 146 -9.11 -5.32 13.70
C HIS A 146 -9.74 -5.77 15.04
N ASP A 147 -10.37 -4.84 15.79
CA ASP A 147 -11.08 -5.16 17.04
C ASP A 147 -12.38 -5.93 16.82
N ALA A 148 -13.01 -5.83 15.64
CA ALA A 148 -14.37 -6.30 15.39
C ALA A 148 -14.48 -7.67 14.71
N THR A 149 -13.38 -8.33 14.33
CA THR A 149 -13.43 -9.61 13.59
C THR A 149 -13.87 -10.78 14.45
N LYS A 150 -15.18 -11.11 14.30
CA LYS A 150 -15.84 -12.39 14.62
C LYS A 150 -15.76 -12.87 16.07
N SER A 151 -16.89 -12.81 16.75
CA SER A 151 -17.19 -13.48 18.02
C SER A 151 -16.76 -12.82 19.34
N GLY A 152 -16.94 -11.50 19.51
CA GLY A 152 -16.93 -10.92 20.88
C GLY A 152 -15.57 -10.88 21.60
N PHE A 153 -14.50 -11.32 20.97
CA PHE A 153 -13.14 -11.21 21.47
C PHE A 153 -12.46 -9.98 20.86
N ARG A 154 -12.21 -8.95 21.65
CA ARG A 154 -11.26 -7.89 21.30
C ARG A 154 -9.88 -8.53 21.13
N ARG A 155 -9.35 -8.55 19.93
CA ARG A 155 -7.93 -8.84 19.71
C ARG A 155 -7.16 -7.58 20.05
N GLU A 156 -6.52 -7.57 21.19
CA GLU A 156 -5.56 -6.53 21.53
C GLU A 156 -4.39 -6.56 20.52
N LEU A 157 -3.93 -5.37 20.11
CA LEU A 157 -2.74 -5.26 19.29
C LEU A 157 -1.55 -5.86 20.04
N LYS A 158 -0.68 -6.57 19.35
CA LYS A 158 0.51 -7.19 19.95
C LYS A 158 1.45 -6.17 20.58
N CYS A 159 1.51 -4.97 20.07
CA CYS A 159 2.34 -3.91 20.62
C CYS A 159 1.81 -3.32 21.93
N GLY A 160 0.55 -3.58 22.27
CA GLY A 160 -0.07 -3.10 23.53
C GLY A 160 -0.22 -1.58 23.64
N LEU A 161 -0.04 -0.83 22.55
CA LEU A 161 -0.17 0.62 22.55
C LEU A 161 -1.63 1.06 22.49
N SER A 162 -1.94 2.18 23.17
CA SER A 162 -3.20 2.87 22.96
C SER A 162 -3.30 3.40 21.51
N TYR A 163 -4.53 3.67 21.03
CA TYR A 163 -4.77 4.23 19.70
C TYR A 163 -3.92 5.48 19.43
N ASP A 164 -3.89 6.41 20.37
CA ASP A 164 -3.14 7.66 20.20
C ASP A 164 -1.63 7.43 20.15
N ALA A 165 -1.11 6.56 21.02
CA ALA A 165 0.31 6.20 21.00
C ALA A 165 0.68 5.47 19.71
N PHE A 166 -0.16 4.55 19.26
CA PHE A 166 0.03 3.84 17.99
C PHE A 166 0.06 4.82 16.81
N LYS A 167 -0.95 5.69 16.72
CA LYS A 167 -1.08 6.70 15.64
C LYS A 167 0.10 7.65 15.61
N LYS A 168 0.54 8.17 16.78
CA LYS A 168 1.71 9.06 16.89
C LYS A 168 3.01 8.36 16.45
N THR A 169 3.21 7.13 16.89
CA THR A 169 4.36 6.32 16.48
C THR A 169 4.37 6.10 14.97
N PHE A 170 3.21 5.80 14.39
CA PHE A 170 3.07 5.62 12.95
C PHE A 170 3.31 6.92 12.17
N ALA A 171 2.79 8.04 12.65
CA ALA A 171 3.01 9.36 12.03
C ALA A 171 4.49 9.73 12.01
N GLN A 172 5.21 9.51 13.11
CA GLN A 172 6.65 9.74 13.18
C GLN A 172 7.44 8.80 12.26
N PHE A 173 7.06 7.52 12.19
CA PHE A 173 7.64 6.55 11.27
C PHE A 173 7.43 6.97 9.81
N CYS A 174 6.21 7.34 9.44
CA CYS A 174 5.87 7.84 8.11
C CYS A 174 6.67 9.09 7.74
N PHE A 175 6.79 10.05 8.67
CA PHE A 175 7.58 11.25 8.43
C PHE A 175 9.06 10.95 8.20
N ILE A 176 9.68 10.12 9.03
CA ILE A 176 11.10 9.78 8.89
C ILE A 176 11.37 9.10 7.55
N THR A 177 10.53 8.13 7.18
CA THR A 177 10.67 7.39 5.91
C THR A 177 10.40 8.29 4.71
N TYR A 178 9.39 9.16 4.78
CA TYR A 178 9.09 10.17 3.77
C TYR A 178 10.27 11.15 3.59
N TYR A 179 10.80 11.69 4.69
CA TYR A 179 11.94 12.60 4.67
C TYR A 179 13.20 11.96 4.07
N GLN A 180 13.38 10.66 4.26
CA GLN A 180 14.46 9.88 3.65
C GLN A 180 14.21 9.51 2.19
N GLY A 181 13.02 9.78 1.64
CA GLY A 181 12.63 9.38 0.28
C GLY A 181 12.40 7.88 0.12
N LYS A 182 12.14 7.16 1.23
CA LYS A 182 12.02 5.72 1.24
C LYS A 182 10.57 5.29 1.10
N ILE A 183 10.28 4.53 0.07
CA ILE A 183 8.99 3.88 -0.18
C ILE A 183 9.06 2.41 0.21
N GLU A 184 10.24 1.83 0.10
CA GLU A 184 10.58 0.45 0.42
C GLU A 184 11.67 0.44 1.51
N LEU A 185 11.50 -0.43 2.50
CA LEU A 185 12.39 -0.52 3.66
C LEU A 185 12.76 -1.98 3.93
N THR A 186 14.02 -2.23 4.22
CA THR A 186 14.45 -3.52 4.75
C THR A 186 13.92 -3.73 6.17
N HIS A 187 13.92 -4.98 6.63
CA HIS A 187 13.53 -5.30 8.01
C HIS A 187 14.36 -4.52 9.04
N ASP A 188 15.68 -4.48 8.85
CA ASP A 188 16.60 -3.80 9.78
C ASP A 188 16.37 -2.28 9.82
N GLU A 189 16.04 -1.67 8.69
CA GLU A 189 15.69 -0.25 8.64
C GLU A 189 14.41 0.05 9.42
N VAL A 190 13.35 -0.76 9.22
CA VAL A 190 12.09 -0.60 9.96
C VAL A 190 12.33 -0.76 11.45
N VAL A 191 13.04 -1.82 11.87
CA VAL A 191 13.37 -2.07 13.28
C VAL A 191 14.20 -0.93 13.87
N THR A 192 15.21 -0.46 13.13
CA THR A 192 16.09 0.65 13.58
C THR A 192 15.29 1.94 13.77
N ILE A 193 14.45 2.30 12.81
CA ILE A 193 13.63 3.52 12.89
C ILE A 193 12.65 3.41 14.06
N LEU A 194 11.90 2.31 14.15
CA LEU A 194 10.94 2.09 15.23
C LEU A 194 11.62 2.00 16.61
N GLY A 195 12.79 1.38 16.68
CA GLY A 195 13.59 1.32 17.91
C GLY A 195 14.00 2.72 18.40
N LYS A 196 14.39 3.62 17.49
CA LYS A 196 14.69 5.03 17.84
C LYS A 196 13.44 5.79 18.31
N ILE A 197 12.30 5.58 17.65
CA ILE A 197 11.02 6.20 18.03
C ILE A 197 10.59 5.71 19.41
N GLY A 198 10.65 4.39 19.63
CA GLY A 198 10.22 3.75 20.86
C GLY A 198 11.23 3.79 22.02
N ALA A 199 12.42 4.37 21.84
CA ALA A 199 13.50 4.33 22.84
C ALA A 199 13.12 4.92 24.21
N ARG A 200 12.11 5.80 24.27
CA ARG A 200 11.58 6.40 25.50
C ARG A 200 10.26 5.81 25.96
N MET A 201 9.75 4.78 25.27
CA MET A 201 8.46 4.16 25.55
C MET A 201 8.69 2.87 26.34
N VAL A 202 8.14 2.80 27.55
CA VAL A 202 8.27 1.63 28.41
C VAL A 202 7.60 0.42 27.75
N GLY A 203 8.34 -0.67 27.59
CA GLY A 203 7.82 -1.93 27.04
C GLY A 203 7.60 -1.94 25.53
N PHE A 204 8.00 -0.90 24.81
CA PHE A 204 7.85 -0.86 23.34
C PHE A 204 8.71 -1.94 22.66
N ASN A 205 8.05 -2.78 21.85
CA ASN A 205 8.71 -3.80 21.04
C ASN A 205 8.47 -3.52 19.56
N PRO A 206 9.53 -3.15 18.80
CA PRO A 206 9.42 -2.88 17.36
C PRO A 206 8.82 -4.04 16.54
N GLN A 207 9.15 -5.29 16.89
CA GLN A 207 8.67 -6.47 16.17
C GLN A 207 7.15 -6.65 16.31
N ASN A 208 6.62 -6.43 17.52
CA ASN A 208 5.18 -6.47 17.75
C ASN A 208 4.47 -5.34 17.00
N TYR A 209 5.07 -4.15 16.98
CA TYR A 209 4.52 -3.02 16.23
C TYR A 209 4.52 -3.25 14.72
N ILE A 210 5.61 -3.82 14.16
CA ILE A 210 5.67 -4.23 12.75
C ILE A 210 4.59 -5.27 12.44
N PHE A 211 4.42 -6.26 13.34
CA PHE A 211 3.38 -7.27 13.18
C PHE A 211 2.00 -6.62 13.06
N ASP A 212 1.69 -5.65 13.90
CA ASP A 212 0.40 -4.96 13.88
C ASP A 212 0.23 -4.09 12.64
N LEU A 213 1.28 -3.40 12.18
CA LEU A 213 1.22 -2.62 10.92
C LEU A 213 0.92 -3.49 9.70
N VAL A 214 1.45 -4.73 9.67
CA VAL A 214 1.35 -5.64 8.52
C VAL A 214 0.09 -6.51 8.58
N ASN A 215 -0.18 -7.11 9.75
CA ASN A 215 -1.19 -8.17 9.85
C ASN A 215 -2.50 -7.72 10.50
N SER A 216 -2.45 -6.67 11.32
CA SER A 216 -3.61 -6.19 12.05
C SER A 216 -4.29 -5.04 11.32
N ILE A 217 -3.54 -3.99 11.00
CA ILE A 217 -4.07 -2.76 10.38
C ILE A 217 -3.84 -2.76 8.86
N CYS A 218 -2.89 -3.55 8.36
CA CYS A 218 -2.58 -3.70 6.94
C CYS A 218 -2.21 -2.39 6.22
N VAL A 219 -1.57 -1.45 6.92
CA VAL A 219 -1.03 -0.21 6.32
C VAL A 219 0.38 -0.38 5.75
N LEU A 220 1.07 -1.43 6.18
CA LEU A 220 2.27 -1.97 5.53
C LEU A 220 1.98 -3.39 5.05
N TYR A 221 2.73 -3.83 4.05
CA TYR A 221 2.79 -5.23 3.67
C TYR A 221 4.24 -5.65 3.45
N LYS A 222 4.48 -6.94 3.60
CA LYS A 222 5.79 -7.54 3.35
C LYS A 222 5.88 -7.93 1.89
N ASP A 223 6.93 -7.47 1.22
CA ASP A 223 7.23 -7.71 -0.18
C ASP A 223 8.62 -8.37 -0.26
N GLY A 224 8.64 -9.69 -0.36
CA GLY A 224 9.88 -10.48 -0.21
C GLY A 224 10.53 -10.28 1.15
N LEU A 225 11.71 -9.65 1.18
CA LEU A 225 12.45 -9.31 2.40
C LEU A 225 12.19 -7.89 2.90
N ASN A 226 11.46 -7.08 2.12
CA ASN A 226 11.24 -5.67 2.39
C ASN A 226 9.80 -5.39 2.83
N TYR A 227 9.59 -4.20 3.36
CA TYR A 227 8.28 -3.68 3.75
C TYR A 227 7.95 -2.47 2.87
N LYS A 228 6.70 -2.40 2.44
CA LYS A 228 6.16 -1.30 1.63
C LYS A 228 4.86 -0.80 2.25
N PHE A 229 4.56 0.46 2.03
CA PHE A 229 3.24 1.00 2.37
C PHE A 229 2.18 0.40 1.44
N THR A 230 1.07 -0.05 2.00
CA THR A 230 -0.09 -0.55 1.23
C THR A 230 -0.53 0.46 0.17
N HIS A 231 -0.44 1.74 0.51
CA HIS A 231 -0.51 2.83 -0.45
C HIS A 231 0.34 4.00 0.05
N ARG A 232 1.13 4.59 -0.85
CA ARG A 232 2.04 5.71 -0.53
C ARG A 232 1.33 6.89 0.12
N SER A 233 0.09 7.15 -0.24
CA SER A 233 -0.69 8.25 0.32
C SER A 233 -0.95 8.13 1.83
N PHE A 234 -0.92 6.92 2.41
CA PHE A 234 -0.92 6.78 3.87
C PHE A 234 0.37 7.31 4.48
N GLN A 235 1.53 7.02 3.86
CA GLN A 235 2.80 7.61 4.30
C GLN A 235 2.75 9.13 4.24
N GLU A 236 2.26 9.68 3.14
CA GLU A 236 2.15 11.13 2.90
C GLU A 236 1.21 11.79 3.92
N TYR A 237 0.03 11.19 4.13
CA TYR A 237 -0.94 11.69 5.11
C TYR A 237 -0.37 11.72 6.54
N PHE A 238 0.23 10.63 6.98
CA PHE A 238 0.77 10.55 8.33
C PHE A 238 2.03 11.39 8.50
N ALA A 239 2.83 11.58 7.45
CA ALA A 239 3.92 12.55 7.45
C ALA A 239 3.41 13.98 7.62
N ALA A 240 2.31 14.34 6.93
CA ALA A 240 1.65 15.64 7.11
C ALA A 240 1.09 15.82 8.53
N ILE A 241 0.45 14.78 9.11
CA ILE A 241 0.00 14.82 10.51
C ILE A 241 1.15 15.09 11.47
N PHE A 242 2.29 14.40 11.31
CA PHE A 242 3.46 14.62 12.15
C PHE A 242 3.98 16.07 12.02
N LEU A 243 4.10 16.57 10.78
CA LEU A 243 4.53 17.95 10.53
C LEU A 243 3.61 18.97 11.19
N LYS A 244 2.30 18.76 11.14
CA LYS A 244 1.30 19.66 11.74
C LYS A 244 1.37 19.71 13.27
N GLU A 245 1.86 18.64 13.92
CA GLU A 245 2.04 18.57 15.38
C GLU A 245 3.36 19.19 15.85
N LEU A 246 4.26 19.59 14.93
CA LEU A 246 5.52 20.23 15.28
C LEU A 246 5.32 21.71 15.65
N PRO A 247 6.18 22.26 16.52
CA PRO A 247 6.23 23.72 16.74
C PRO A 247 6.51 24.46 15.41
N ASP A 248 5.90 25.63 15.23
CA ASP A 248 5.99 26.42 14.00
C ASP A 248 7.41 26.66 13.49
N GLN A 249 8.37 26.91 14.43
CA GLN A 249 9.78 27.09 14.06
C GLN A 249 10.42 25.85 13.44
N ASP A 250 10.09 24.68 13.96
CA ASP A 250 10.63 23.40 13.47
C ASP A 250 9.92 23.00 12.18
N MET A 251 8.61 23.20 12.09
CA MET A 251 7.84 22.99 10.86
C MET A 251 8.38 23.85 9.72
N GLY A 252 8.69 25.13 9.96
CA GLY A 252 9.27 26.02 8.95
C GLY A 252 10.65 25.58 8.45
N LYS A 253 11.54 25.13 9.35
CA LYS A 253 12.88 24.64 8.99
C LYS A 253 12.80 23.34 8.19
N ILE A 254 11.99 22.40 8.64
CA ILE A 254 11.82 21.10 8.01
C ILE A 254 11.12 21.26 6.65
N GLY A 255 10.06 22.06 6.57
CA GLY A 255 9.36 22.36 5.33
C GLY A 255 10.29 22.99 4.28
N THR A 256 11.11 23.96 4.67
CA THR A 256 12.13 24.56 3.79
C THR A 256 13.15 23.53 3.34
N SER A 257 13.57 22.61 4.21
CA SER A 257 14.51 21.54 3.87
C SER A 257 13.90 20.52 2.88
N LEU A 258 12.62 20.15 3.07
CA LEU A 258 11.90 19.25 2.17
C LEU A 258 11.77 19.86 0.76
N VAL A 259 11.36 21.13 0.68
CA VAL A 259 11.22 21.82 -0.62
C VAL A 259 12.57 21.94 -1.35
N LYS A 260 13.66 22.20 -0.62
CA LYS A 260 15.00 22.29 -1.21
C LYS A 260 15.58 20.96 -1.66
N LYS A 261 15.26 19.88 -0.93
CA LYS A 261 15.83 18.54 -1.16
C LYS A 261 15.21 17.84 -2.37
N ASP A 262 13.91 18.05 -2.58
CA ASP A 262 13.14 17.30 -3.59
C ASP A 262 12.03 18.16 -4.21
N TYR A 263 12.44 19.24 -4.90
CA TYR A 263 11.47 20.13 -5.58
C TYR A 263 10.52 19.36 -6.52
N TYR A 264 10.99 18.31 -7.16
CA TYR A 264 10.17 17.47 -8.06
C TYR A 264 9.24 16.50 -7.32
N GLN A 265 9.65 15.91 -6.20
CA GLN A 265 8.78 15.03 -5.42
C GLN A 265 7.71 15.80 -4.65
N SER A 266 8.07 16.91 -4.04
CA SER A 266 7.15 17.75 -3.26
C SER A 266 6.08 18.44 -4.13
N ALA A 267 6.33 18.64 -5.42
CA ALA A 267 5.35 19.19 -6.36
C ALA A 267 4.27 18.19 -6.79
N HIS A 268 4.51 16.89 -6.61
CA HIS A 268 3.63 15.82 -7.09
C HIS A 268 3.06 14.93 -5.98
N ASP A 269 3.44 15.16 -4.72
CA ASP A 269 2.88 14.44 -3.57
C ASP A 269 1.76 15.21 -2.87
N SER A 270 1.09 14.52 -1.96
CA SER A 270 -0.07 15.06 -1.25
C SER A 270 0.26 15.62 0.14
N VAL A 271 1.53 15.61 0.59
CA VAL A 271 1.90 16.04 1.95
C VAL A 271 1.53 17.49 2.20
N PHE A 272 1.98 18.41 1.32
CA PHE A 272 1.67 19.82 1.47
C PHE A 272 0.18 20.15 1.31
N PRO A 273 -0.55 19.61 0.31
CA PRO A 273 -2.01 19.76 0.24
C PRO A 273 -2.78 19.24 1.46
N MET A 274 -2.22 18.27 2.19
CA MET A 274 -2.87 17.70 3.38
C MET A 274 -2.59 18.49 4.67
N LEU A 275 -1.69 19.47 4.66
CA LEU A 275 -1.43 20.35 5.80
C LEU A 275 -2.55 21.41 5.98
N TYR A 276 -3.31 21.69 4.94
CA TYR A 276 -4.42 22.64 4.90
C TYR A 276 -5.77 21.93 4.86
#